data_4c7c36f9d9d8db915257e3b4cf568b4b
#
_entry.id   4c7c36f9d9d8db915257e3b4cf568b4b
#
_cell.length_a   1.000
_cell.length_b   1.000
_cell.length_c   1.000
_cell.angle_alpha   90.00
_cell.angle_beta   90.00
_cell.angle_gamma   90.00
#
_symmetry.space_group_name_H-M   'P 1'
#
loop_
_entity.id
_entity.type
_entity.pdbx_description
1 polymer ?
#
loop_
_entity_poly.entity_id
_entity_poly.type
_entity_poly.pdbx_seq_one_letter_code
_entity_poly.pdbx_strand_id
1 'polypeptide(L)'
;MNSATVILDRVRKSYGGREVVHDLSYHLSPGEVVALVGHNGAGKTTQIKMMLGLVRPDAGLLQVLGADPAQGRHARQALGYLPESVQFHPSFTARETLAFYARLKGLPAQGHGALFDRVGLADAADRPVRGYSKGMRQRLGLAQAILGQPRLLLLDEPTSGLDPALRRELYGIVADLAREGATVLLSSHALTELEGQAGRVLVMNRGRLIADGTMEELRRLAGLPSVLRFRADGTPQGAARIGDHWQVKLSEAEKPAALRAALEAGARDITLEDPSLDDIYAHFLRREAA
;
A
#
# COMPACT_ATOMS: atom_id res chain seq x y z
N MET A 1 -15.19 18.51 12.97
CA MET A 1 -14.87 17.08 13.07
C MET A 1 -14.57 16.58 11.67
N ASN A 2 -13.32 16.20 11.38
CA ASN A 2 -12.99 15.62 10.06
C ASN A 2 -13.66 14.24 9.98
N SER A 3 -14.71 14.13 9.16
CA SER A 3 -15.37 12.84 8.93
C SER A 3 -14.41 11.92 8.16
N ALA A 4 -14.31 10.66 8.58
CA ALA A 4 -13.46 9.67 7.90
C ALA A 4 -13.80 9.57 6.41
N THR A 5 -12.78 9.33 5.57
CA THR A 5 -12.95 9.15 4.12
C THR A 5 -13.62 7.81 3.81
N VAL A 6 -13.26 6.77 4.56
CA VAL A 6 -13.86 5.43 4.48
C VAL A 6 -14.14 4.94 5.89
N ILE A 7 -15.27 4.27 6.08
CA ILE A 7 -15.64 3.59 7.33
C ILE A 7 -16.11 2.19 6.98
N LEU A 8 -15.50 1.19 7.60
CA LEU A 8 -15.98 -0.18 7.67
C LEU A 8 -16.31 -0.49 9.13
N ASP A 9 -17.51 -1.00 9.39
CA ASP A 9 -17.91 -1.48 10.71
C ASP A 9 -18.57 -2.84 10.57
N ARG A 10 -17.90 -3.89 11.07
CA ARG A 10 -18.30 -5.31 11.05
C ARG A 10 -18.75 -5.79 9.68
N VAL A 11 -18.02 -5.36 8.66
CA VAL A 11 -18.31 -5.72 7.27
C VAL A 11 -18.01 -7.19 7.02
N ARG A 12 -18.96 -7.89 6.40
CA ARG A 12 -18.85 -9.30 5.99
C ARG A 12 -19.13 -9.46 4.51
N LYS A 13 -18.46 -10.44 3.89
CA LYS A 13 -18.73 -10.82 2.50
C LYS A 13 -18.47 -12.30 2.26
N SER A 14 -19.42 -12.93 1.59
CA SER A 14 -19.34 -14.35 1.19
C SER A 14 -19.55 -14.49 -0.31
N TYR A 15 -18.96 -15.51 -0.90
CA TYR A 15 -19.18 -15.96 -2.27
C TYR A 15 -19.41 -17.48 -2.28
N GLY A 16 -20.53 -17.93 -2.85
CA GLY A 16 -20.85 -19.35 -2.94
C GLY A 16 -20.85 -20.07 -1.58
N GLY A 17 -21.30 -19.40 -0.52
CA GLY A 17 -21.34 -19.96 0.84
C GLY A 17 -20.01 -19.88 1.61
N ARG A 18 -18.91 -19.44 0.97
CA ARG A 18 -17.61 -19.23 1.62
C ARG A 18 -17.45 -17.76 2.01
N GLU A 19 -17.29 -17.51 3.28
CA GLU A 19 -16.97 -16.15 3.76
C GLU A 19 -15.54 -15.79 3.40
N VAL A 20 -15.34 -14.60 2.80
CA VAL A 20 -14.03 -14.09 2.33
C VAL A 20 -13.64 -12.78 3.01
N VAL A 21 -14.58 -12.14 3.71
CA VAL A 21 -14.34 -10.98 4.58
C VAL A 21 -15.16 -11.21 5.86
N HIS A 22 -14.47 -11.18 7.00
CA HIS A 22 -15.02 -11.54 8.31
C HIS A 22 -14.94 -10.36 9.27
N ASP A 23 -16.10 -9.80 9.66
CA ASP A 23 -16.25 -8.75 10.69
C ASP A 23 -15.22 -7.61 10.61
N LEU A 24 -14.98 -7.13 9.40
CA LEU A 24 -13.93 -6.18 9.15
C LEU A 24 -14.34 -4.78 9.62
N SER A 25 -13.53 -4.19 10.52
CA SER A 25 -13.76 -2.85 11.06
C SER A 25 -12.48 -2.04 11.06
N TYR A 26 -12.47 -0.92 10.34
CA TYR A 26 -11.44 0.12 10.35
C TYR A 26 -11.97 1.37 9.65
N HIS A 27 -11.23 2.46 9.73
CA HIS A 27 -11.52 3.69 9.00
C HIS A 27 -10.26 4.24 8.32
N LEU A 28 -10.44 5.06 7.29
CA LEU A 28 -9.38 5.83 6.64
C LEU A 28 -9.63 7.32 6.87
N SER A 29 -8.62 8.04 7.32
CA SER A 29 -8.68 9.48 7.56
C SER A 29 -8.36 10.28 6.29
N PRO A 30 -8.84 11.53 6.16
CA PRO A 30 -8.47 12.40 5.05
C PRO A 30 -6.96 12.64 4.97
N GLY A 31 -6.38 12.53 3.77
CA GLY A 31 -4.94 12.74 3.52
C GLY A 31 -4.02 11.61 4.01
N GLU A 32 -4.58 10.48 4.47
CA GLU A 32 -3.83 9.33 4.95
C GLU A 32 -3.37 8.43 3.79
N VAL A 33 -2.13 7.94 3.85
CA VAL A 33 -1.64 6.86 2.98
C VAL A 33 -1.61 5.58 3.79
N VAL A 34 -2.45 4.62 3.43
CA VAL A 34 -2.63 3.35 4.12
C VAL A 34 -2.26 2.19 3.22
N ALA A 35 -1.40 1.32 3.71
CA ALA A 35 -1.06 0.06 3.05
C ALA A 35 -1.96 -1.08 3.53
N LEU A 36 -2.59 -1.77 2.61
CA LEU A 36 -3.39 -2.97 2.86
C LEU A 36 -2.57 -4.20 2.47
N VAL A 37 -1.99 -4.88 3.44
CA VAL A 37 -1.05 -5.98 3.21
C VAL A 37 -1.68 -7.33 3.53
N GLY A 38 -1.28 -8.36 2.79
CA GLY A 38 -1.74 -9.73 2.99
C GLY A 38 -1.43 -10.59 1.77
N HIS A 39 -1.39 -11.90 1.97
CA HIS A 39 -1.19 -12.85 0.88
C HIS A 39 -2.37 -12.85 -0.12
N ASN A 40 -2.22 -13.54 -1.23
CA ASN A 40 -3.29 -13.73 -2.19
C ASN A 40 -4.46 -14.48 -1.55
N GLY A 41 -5.67 -13.97 -1.73
CA GLY A 41 -6.87 -14.50 -1.06
C GLY A 41 -7.12 -13.95 0.34
N ALA A 42 -6.30 -13.03 0.86
CA ALA A 42 -6.56 -12.37 2.16
C ALA A 42 -7.79 -11.43 2.17
N GLY A 43 -8.44 -11.20 1.02
CA GLY A 43 -9.64 -10.36 0.93
C GLY A 43 -9.39 -8.91 0.49
N LYS A 44 -8.15 -8.52 0.15
CA LYS A 44 -7.78 -7.15 -0.24
C LYS A 44 -8.61 -6.60 -1.40
N THR A 45 -8.59 -7.27 -2.54
CA THR A 45 -9.34 -6.87 -3.75
C THR A 45 -10.85 -6.87 -3.52
N THR A 46 -11.38 -7.75 -2.65
CA THR A 46 -12.81 -7.77 -2.30
C THR A 46 -13.21 -6.49 -1.56
N GLN A 47 -12.39 -6.03 -0.61
CA GLN A 47 -12.62 -4.75 0.09
C GLN A 47 -12.59 -3.57 -0.88
N ILE A 48 -11.59 -3.52 -1.76
CA ILE A 48 -11.49 -2.48 -2.79
C ILE A 48 -12.75 -2.49 -3.69
N LYS A 49 -13.19 -3.66 -4.13
CA LYS A 49 -14.44 -3.78 -4.92
C LYS A 49 -15.69 -3.32 -4.16
N MET A 50 -15.76 -3.57 -2.86
CA MET A 50 -16.85 -3.07 -2.02
C MET A 50 -16.80 -1.54 -1.90
N MET A 51 -15.61 -0.94 -1.67
CA MET A 51 -15.44 0.52 -1.63
C MET A 51 -15.77 1.21 -2.97
N LEU A 52 -15.54 0.52 -4.09
CA LEU A 52 -15.94 0.98 -5.43
C LEU A 52 -17.45 0.83 -5.70
N GLY A 53 -18.21 0.17 -4.80
CA GLY A 53 -19.61 -0.15 -5.01
C GLY A 53 -19.87 -1.22 -6.07
N LEU A 54 -18.83 -1.96 -6.50
CA LEU A 54 -18.93 -3.07 -7.46
C LEU A 54 -19.50 -4.34 -6.82
N VAL A 55 -19.32 -4.47 -5.51
CA VAL A 55 -19.80 -5.60 -4.70
C VAL A 55 -20.43 -5.01 -3.44
N ARG A 56 -21.60 -5.51 -3.03
CA ARG A 56 -22.22 -5.12 -1.76
C ARG A 56 -21.73 -6.03 -0.64
N PRO A 57 -21.47 -5.50 0.57
CA PRO A 57 -21.31 -6.33 1.76
C PRO A 57 -22.60 -7.11 2.05
N ASP A 58 -22.47 -8.27 2.67
CA ASP A 58 -23.62 -9.07 3.10
C ASP A 58 -24.12 -8.64 4.49
N ALA A 59 -23.24 -8.05 5.30
CA ALA A 59 -23.54 -7.47 6.59
C ALA A 59 -22.56 -6.37 6.96
N GLY A 60 -22.90 -5.58 7.99
CA GLY A 60 -22.09 -4.46 8.48
C GLY A 60 -22.36 -3.16 7.75
N LEU A 61 -21.63 -2.11 8.12
CA LEU A 61 -21.71 -0.78 7.53
C LEU A 61 -20.48 -0.49 6.72
N LEU A 62 -20.67 -0.05 5.46
CA LEU A 62 -19.60 0.50 4.61
C LEU A 62 -20.03 1.88 4.13
N GLN A 63 -19.21 2.88 4.45
CA GLN A 63 -19.36 4.24 3.94
C GLN A 63 -18.07 4.69 3.25
N VAL A 64 -18.22 5.35 2.11
CA VAL A 64 -17.14 5.96 1.33
C VAL A 64 -17.51 7.39 1.03
N LEU A 65 -16.67 8.33 1.46
CA LEU A 65 -16.95 9.78 1.33
C LEU A 65 -18.31 10.19 1.93
N GLY A 66 -18.72 9.53 3.02
CA GLY A 66 -19.94 9.78 3.74
C GLY A 66 -21.22 9.16 3.14
N ALA A 67 -21.11 8.30 2.12
CA ALA A 67 -22.24 7.68 1.45
C ALA A 67 -22.05 6.15 1.28
N ASP A 68 -23.15 5.42 1.06
CA ASP A 68 -23.10 4.03 0.58
C ASP A 68 -22.53 4.01 -0.85
N PRO A 69 -21.38 3.37 -1.08
CA PRO A 69 -20.74 3.35 -2.41
C PRO A 69 -21.60 2.68 -3.48
N ALA A 70 -22.53 1.81 -3.11
CA ALA A 70 -23.43 1.16 -4.06
C ALA A 70 -24.53 2.12 -4.59
N GLN A 71 -24.82 3.21 -3.88
CA GLN A 71 -25.91 4.14 -4.21
C GLN A 71 -25.41 5.50 -4.71
N GLY A 72 -24.13 5.85 -4.46
CA GLY A 72 -23.60 7.19 -4.66
C GLY A 72 -22.93 7.41 -6.02
N ARG A 73 -23.58 8.07 -7.01
CA ARG A 73 -22.91 8.54 -8.24
C ARG A 73 -21.83 9.60 -7.93
N HIS A 74 -22.11 10.52 -7.01
CA HIS A 74 -21.16 11.58 -6.62
C HIS A 74 -19.93 11.04 -5.90
N ALA A 75 -20.08 10.00 -5.04
CA ALA A 75 -18.94 9.37 -4.42
C ALA A 75 -17.98 8.79 -5.47
N ARG A 76 -18.50 8.14 -6.52
CA ARG A 76 -17.68 7.57 -7.60
C ARG A 76 -16.92 8.59 -8.43
N GLN A 77 -17.42 9.81 -8.59
CA GLN A 77 -16.70 10.88 -9.29
C GLN A 77 -15.44 11.33 -8.53
N ALA A 78 -15.50 11.31 -7.20
CA ALA A 78 -14.38 11.65 -6.31
C ALA A 78 -13.46 10.45 -5.97
N LEU A 79 -13.71 9.29 -6.60
CA LEU A 79 -12.86 8.11 -6.48
C LEU A 79 -11.89 8.00 -7.66
N GLY A 80 -10.66 7.60 -7.35
CA GLY A 80 -9.69 7.07 -8.31
C GLY A 80 -9.44 5.59 -8.06
N TYR A 81 -9.28 4.82 -9.12
CA TYR A 81 -8.99 3.40 -9.01
C TYR A 81 -7.97 2.97 -10.05
N LEU A 82 -6.92 2.31 -9.58
CA LEU A 82 -5.93 1.63 -10.40
C LEU A 82 -6.02 0.13 -10.08
N PRO A 83 -6.51 -0.70 -11.00
CA PRO A 83 -6.51 -2.16 -10.83
C PRO A 83 -5.11 -2.75 -11.00
N GLU A 84 -4.88 -3.94 -10.47
CA GLU A 84 -3.64 -4.72 -10.65
C GLU A 84 -3.30 -4.90 -12.15
N SER A 85 -4.31 -5.22 -12.97
CA SER A 85 -4.15 -5.40 -14.42
C SER A 85 -4.92 -4.32 -15.16
N VAL A 86 -4.17 -3.43 -15.81
CA VAL A 86 -4.73 -2.32 -16.59
C VAL A 86 -4.88 -2.74 -18.05
N GLN A 87 -6.09 -2.60 -18.58
CA GLN A 87 -6.39 -2.85 -19.99
C GLN A 87 -7.04 -1.62 -20.62
N PHE A 88 -6.49 -1.20 -21.76
CA PHE A 88 -7.03 -0.09 -22.55
C PHE A 88 -7.29 -0.56 -23.98
N HIS A 89 -8.09 0.19 -24.70
CA HIS A 89 -8.34 -0.09 -26.12
C HIS A 89 -7.03 0.09 -26.91
N PRO A 90 -6.56 -0.94 -27.62
CA PRO A 90 -5.20 -0.96 -28.18
C PRO A 90 -4.98 0.09 -29.27
N SER A 91 -6.04 0.51 -29.98
CA SER A 91 -5.97 1.48 -31.06
C SER A 91 -6.02 2.93 -30.57
N PHE A 92 -6.46 3.19 -29.33
CA PHE A 92 -6.48 4.55 -28.79
C PHE A 92 -5.08 5.00 -28.41
N THR A 93 -4.81 6.28 -28.57
CA THR A 93 -3.67 6.96 -27.96
C THR A 93 -3.93 7.14 -26.46
N ALA A 94 -2.89 7.44 -25.65
CA ALA A 94 -3.10 7.76 -24.25
C ALA A 94 -3.97 9.00 -24.07
N ARG A 95 -3.83 10.00 -24.94
CA ARG A 95 -4.66 11.22 -24.94
C ARG A 95 -6.14 10.91 -25.18
N GLU A 96 -6.45 10.10 -26.18
CA GLU A 96 -7.83 9.67 -26.46
C GLU A 96 -8.38 8.84 -25.30
N THR A 97 -7.55 7.98 -24.71
CA THR A 97 -7.91 7.18 -23.52
C THR A 97 -8.29 8.08 -22.34
N LEU A 98 -7.46 9.08 -21.98
CA LEU A 98 -7.80 10.00 -20.90
C LEU A 98 -9.03 10.86 -21.24
N ALA A 99 -9.17 11.32 -22.48
CA ALA A 99 -10.35 12.06 -22.92
C ALA A 99 -11.64 11.23 -22.79
N PHE A 100 -11.58 9.94 -23.09
CA PHE A 100 -12.71 9.01 -22.89
C PHE A 100 -13.10 8.90 -21.42
N TYR A 101 -12.13 8.65 -20.51
CA TYR A 101 -12.40 8.56 -19.08
C TYR A 101 -12.82 9.90 -18.46
N ALA A 102 -12.31 11.02 -18.95
CA ALA A 102 -12.76 12.36 -18.54
C ALA A 102 -14.26 12.53 -18.80
N ARG A 103 -14.73 12.19 -20.01
CA ARG A 103 -16.15 12.23 -20.35
C ARG A 103 -17.00 11.34 -19.45
N LEU A 104 -16.53 10.12 -19.14
CA LEU A 104 -17.23 9.21 -18.22
C LEU A 104 -17.37 9.79 -16.82
N LYS A 105 -16.37 10.55 -16.36
CA LYS A 105 -16.39 11.27 -15.07
C LYS A 105 -17.19 12.58 -15.12
N GLY A 106 -17.65 13.01 -16.30
CA GLY A 106 -18.31 14.31 -16.47
C GLY A 106 -17.34 15.49 -16.48
N LEU A 107 -16.08 15.25 -16.77
CA LEU A 107 -15.03 16.26 -16.91
C LEU A 107 -14.84 16.68 -18.37
N PRO A 108 -14.25 17.86 -18.64
CA PRO A 108 -13.86 18.24 -19.99
C PRO A 108 -12.95 17.16 -20.61
N ALA A 109 -13.14 16.89 -21.91
CA ALA A 109 -12.31 15.91 -22.62
C ALA A 109 -10.86 16.37 -22.87
N GLN A 110 -10.59 17.65 -22.72
CA GLN A 110 -9.31 18.30 -22.97
C GLN A 110 -8.75 18.96 -21.69
N GLY A 111 -7.50 19.38 -21.72
CA GLY A 111 -6.88 20.07 -20.58
C GLY A 111 -6.14 19.15 -19.60
N HIS A 112 -5.96 17.87 -19.94
CA HIS A 112 -5.31 16.90 -19.05
C HIS A 112 -3.83 16.65 -19.37
N GLY A 113 -3.18 17.55 -20.13
CA GLY A 113 -1.76 17.43 -20.53
C GLY A 113 -0.83 17.24 -19.35
N ALA A 114 -0.99 18.02 -18.29
CA ALA A 114 -0.17 17.94 -17.08
C ALA A 114 -0.18 16.56 -16.39
N LEU A 115 -1.23 15.74 -16.60
CA LEU A 115 -1.23 14.37 -16.08
C LEU A 115 -0.20 13.48 -16.78
N PHE A 116 0.04 13.71 -18.08
CA PHE A 116 1.07 12.95 -18.81
C PHE A 116 2.46 13.32 -18.32
N ASP A 117 2.72 14.61 -18.04
CA ASP A 117 3.97 15.06 -17.43
C ASP A 117 4.15 14.40 -16.06
N ARG A 118 3.11 14.42 -15.21
CA ARG A 118 3.12 13.86 -13.85
C ARG A 118 3.44 12.36 -13.82
N VAL A 119 2.99 11.60 -14.83
CA VAL A 119 3.23 10.14 -14.90
C VAL A 119 4.35 9.77 -15.87
N GLY A 120 5.11 10.73 -16.42
CA GLY A 120 6.23 10.50 -17.34
C GLY A 120 5.81 9.86 -18.66
N LEU A 121 4.70 10.29 -19.25
CA LEU A 121 4.15 9.81 -20.53
C LEU A 121 3.97 10.93 -21.57
N ALA A 122 4.48 12.14 -21.33
CA ALA A 122 4.28 13.29 -22.24
C ALA A 122 4.69 12.98 -23.69
N ASP A 123 5.89 12.45 -23.90
CA ASP A 123 6.44 12.11 -25.22
C ASP A 123 5.72 10.94 -25.92
N ALA A 124 4.92 10.20 -25.17
CA ALA A 124 4.19 9.03 -25.67
C ALA A 124 2.67 9.27 -25.77
N ALA A 125 2.17 10.43 -25.33
CA ALA A 125 0.73 10.71 -25.18
C ALA A 125 -0.06 10.50 -26.47
N ASP A 126 0.52 10.76 -27.63
CA ASP A 126 -0.11 10.66 -28.95
C ASP A 126 0.21 9.33 -29.68
N ARG A 127 0.89 8.39 -29.00
CA ARG A 127 1.16 7.07 -29.55
C ARG A 127 0.04 6.08 -29.17
N PRO A 128 -0.34 5.15 -30.08
CA PRO A 128 -1.32 4.10 -29.76
C PRO A 128 -0.87 3.20 -28.59
N VAL A 129 -1.79 2.90 -27.67
CA VAL A 129 -1.53 2.14 -26.44
C VAL A 129 -1.07 0.70 -26.72
N ARG A 130 -1.38 0.13 -27.90
CA ARG A 130 -0.85 -1.18 -28.31
C ARG A 130 0.68 -1.26 -28.28
N GLY A 131 1.37 -0.13 -28.51
CA GLY A 131 2.83 -0.03 -28.46
C GLY A 131 3.42 0.25 -27.07
N TYR A 132 2.59 0.29 -26.02
CA TYR A 132 3.03 0.58 -24.66
C TYR A 132 3.60 -0.67 -23.97
N SER A 133 4.71 -0.51 -23.24
CA SER A 133 5.19 -1.50 -22.30
C SER A 133 4.20 -1.69 -21.14
N LYS A 134 4.39 -2.73 -20.31
CA LYS A 134 3.59 -2.93 -19.09
C LYS A 134 3.66 -1.69 -18.18
N GLY A 135 4.86 -1.16 -17.94
CA GLY A 135 5.06 0.04 -17.12
C GLY A 135 4.36 1.28 -17.69
N MET A 136 4.41 1.50 -19.01
CA MET A 136 3.70 2.60 -19.66
C MET A 136 2.18 2.46 -19.50
N ARG A 137 1.63 1.27 -19.63
CA ARG A 137 0.19 1.03 -19.38
C ARG A 137 -0.19 1.29 -17.93
N GLN A 138 0.68 0.89 -16.99
CA GLN A 138 0.46 1.14 -15.55
C GLN A 138 0.47 2.65 -15.24
N ARG A 139 1.42 3.41 -15.81
CA ARG A 139 1.46 4.88 -15.70
C ARG A 139 0.22 5.55 -16.31
N LEU A 140 -0.26 5.07 -17.45
CA LEU A 140 -1.51 5.56 -18.04
C LEU A 140 -2.72 5.23 -17.14
N GLY A 141 -2.74 4.05 -16.50
CA GLY A 141 -3.72 3.67 -15.50
C GLY A 141 -3.70 4.60 -14.29
N LEU A 142 -2.50 4.96 -13.82
CA LEU A 142 -2.36 5.93 -12.75
C LEU A 142 -2.88 7.32 -13.17
N ALA A 143 -2.52 7.80 -14.38
CA ALA A 143 -3.07 9.05 -14.91
C ALA A 143 -4.60 9.05 -14.96
N GLN A 144 -5.21 7.94 -15.38
CA GLN A 144 -6.66 7.74 -15.38
C GLN A 144 -7.22 7.73 -13.95
N ALA A 145 -6.55 7.07 -12.99
CA ALA A 145 -7.00 7.00 -11.61
C ALA A 145 -7.00 8.38 -10.92
N ILE A 146 -6.00 9.21 -11.19
CA ILE A 146 -5.87 10.55 -10.58
C ILE A 146 -6.62 11.65 -11.36
N LEU A 147 -7.27 11.29 -12.45
CA LEU A 147 -8.07 12.22 -13.27
C LEU A 147 -9.21 12.82 -12.45
N GLY A 148 -9.29 14.16 -12.44
CA GLY A 148 -10.30 14.91 -11.68
C GLY A 148 -10.01 15.04 -10.20
N GLN A 149 -8.76 14.86 -9.78
CA GLN A 149 -8.29 15.07 -8.39
C GLN A 149 -9.14 14.31 -7.36
N PRO A 150 -9.07 12.97 -7.35
CA PRO A 150 -9.90 12.16 -6.47
C PRO A 150 -9.59 12.45 -4.99
N ARG A 151 -10.62 12.43 -4.15
CA ARG A 151 -10.49 12.52 -2.68
C ARG A 151 -10.09 11.19 -2.06
N LEU A 152 -10.40 10.07 -2.73
CA LEU A 152 -9.98 8.72 -2.35
C LEU A 152 -9.38 8.03 -3.57
N LEU A 153 -8.16 7.54 -3.42
CA LEU A 153 -7.43 6.77 -4.42
C LEU A 153 -7.25 5.34 -3.94
N LEU A 154 -7.77 4.39 -4.68
CA LEU A 154 -7.66 2.95 -4.42
C LEU A 154 -6.70 2.34 -5.45
N LEU A 155 -5.60 1.77 -4.98
CA LEU A 155 -4.55 1.19 -5.82
C LEU A 155 -4.41 -0.31 -5.48
N ASP A 156 -4.79 -1.17 -6.42
CA ASP A 156 -4.71 -2.62 -6.23
C ASP A 156 -3.42 -3.15 -6.85
N GLU A 157 -2.44 -3.54 -6.00
CA GLU A 157 -1.12 -4.03 -6.40
C GLU A 157 -0.40 -3.11 -7.43
N PRO A 158 -0.30 -1.79 -7.16
CA PRO A 158 0.07 -0.80 -8.18
C PRO A 158 1.50 -0.95 -8.71
N THR A 159 2.38 -1.61 -7.96
CA THR A 159 3.80 -1.80 -8.29
C THR A 159 4.11 -3.15 -8.93
N SER A 160 3.09 -4.01 -9.10
CA SER A 160 3.28 -5.36 -9.63
C SER A 160 3.92 -5.37 -11.02
N GLY A 161 5.15 -5.93 -11.08
CA GLY A 161 5.93 -6.03 -12.33
C GLY A 161 6.49 -4.71 -12.86
N LEU A 162 6.60 -3.69 -12.03
CA LEU A 162 7.39 -2.50 -12.30
C LEU A 162 8.84 -2.70 -11.84
N ASP A 163 9.77 -2.08 -12.56
CA ASP A 163 11.15 -1.98 -12.12
C ASP A 163 11.32 -1.04 -10.91
N PRO A 164 12.44 -1.10 -10.17
CA PRO A 164 12.61 -0.30 -8.96
C PRO A 164 12.56 1.22 -9.17
N ALA A 165 12.94 1.73 -10.35
CA ALA A 165 12.88 3.17 -10.64
C ALA A 165 11.43 3.62 -10.79
N LEU A 166 10.63 2.89 -11.58
CA LEU A 166 9.21 3.16 -11.78
C LEU A 166 8.40 3.05 -10.48
N ARG A 167 8.75 2.12 -9.58
CA ARG A 167 8.12 2.02 -8.26
C ARG A 167 8.34 3.27 -7.43
N ARG A 168 9.58 3.78 -7.36
CA ARG A 168 9.90 5.03 -6.64
C ARG A 168 9.12 6.22 -7.19
N GLU A 169 9.04 6.35 -8.51
CA GLU A 169 8.25 7.40 -9.16
C GLU A 169 6.77 7.32 -8.78
N LEU A 170 6.18 6.11 -8.81
CA LEU A 170 4.79 5.89 -8.42
C LEU A 170 4.54 6.30 -6.96
N TYR A 171 5.39 5.85 -6.03
CA TYR A 171 5.26 6.23 -4.62
C TYR A 171 5.47 7.74 -4.40
N GLY A 172 6.36 8.38 -5.16
CA GLY A 172 6.48 9.84 -5.16
C GLY A 172 5.17 10.53 -5.53
N ILE A 173 4.52 10.08 -6.60
CA ILE A 173 3.20 10.61 -7.01
C ILE A 173 2.14 10.38 -5.94
N VAL A 174 2.13 9.20 -5.30
CA VAL A 174 1.20 8.87 -4.20
C VAL A 174 1.40 9.82 -3.01
N ALA A 175 2.65 10.05 -2.62
CA ALA A 175 2.98 10.97 -1.53
C ALA A 175 2.56 12.42 -1.84
N ASP A 176 2.72 12.87 -3.08
CA ASP A 176 2.29 14.19 -3.53
C ASP A 176 0.76 14.33 -3.46
N LEU A 177 0.03 13.33 -3.93
CA LEU A 177 -1.43 13.31 -3.88
C LEU A 177 -1.95 13.36 -2.44
N ALA A 178 -1.32 12.62 -1.53
CA ALA A 178 -1.68 12.65 -0.12
C ALA A 178 -1.42 14.04 0.51
N ARG A 179 -0.30 14.69 0.17
CA ARG A 179 -0.02 16.07 0.59
C ARG A 179 -1.02 17.09 -0.01
N GLU A 180 -1.57 16.81 -1.18
CA GLU A 180 -2.66 17.55 -1.81
C GLU A 180 -4.03 17.27 -1.16
N GLY A 181 -4.12 16.34 -0.19
CA GLY A 181 -5.31 16.02 0.60
C GLY A 181 -6.06 14.75 0.17
N ALA A 182 -5.57 14.00 -0.82
CA ALA A 182 -6.18 12.73 -1.20
C ALA A 182 -5.88 11.66 -0.14
N THR A 183 -6.88 10.86 0.22
CA THR A 183 -6.68 9.64 0.98
C THR A 183 -6.29 8.52 0.02
N VAL A 184 -5.27 7.75 0.35
CA VAL A 184 -4.79 6.66 -0.51
C VAL A 184 -4.82 5.33 0.24
N LEU A 185 -5.50 4.34 -0.33
CA LEU A 185 -5.40 2.94 0.08
C LEU A 185 -4.69 2.18 -1.03
N LEU A 186 -3.53 1.61 -0.71
CA LEU A 186 -2.79 0.78 -1.66
C LEU A 186 -2.66 -0.64 -1.14
N SER A 187 -3.00 -1.63 -1.94
CA SER A 187 -2.76 -3.03 -1.61
C SER A 187 -1.38 -3.47 -2.10
N SER A 188 -0.72 -4.33 -1.35
CA SER A 188 0.49 -5.02 -1.79
C SER A 188 0.66 -6.36 -1.10
N HIS A 189 1.35 -7.27 -1.78
CA HIS A 189 1.92 -8.49 -1.19
C HIS A 189 3.44 -8.40 -1.01
N ALA A 190 4.10 -7.41 -1.61
CA ALA A 190 5.53 -7.13 -1.47
C ALA A 190 5.75 -6.16 -0.30
N LEU A 191 5.86 -6.70 0.90
CA LEU A 191 5.79 -5.94 2.15
C LEU A 191 6.97 -5.00 2.34
N THR A 192 8.18 -5.44 2.00
CA THR A 192 9.41 -4.64 2.10
C THR A 192 9.36 -3.36 1.25
N GLU A 193 8.58 -3.35 0.16
CA GLU A 193 8.45 -2.17 -0.71
C GLU A 193 7.60 -1.05 -0.07
N LEU A 194 6.80 -1.38 0.95
CA LEU A 194 5.89 -0.45 1.61
C LEU A 194 6.53 0.30 2.78
N GLU A 195 7.68 -0.15 3.25
CA GLU A 195 8.39 0.51 4.34
C GLU A 195 8.75 1.95 3.94
N GLY A 196 8.30 2.92 4.75
CA GLY A 196 8.47 4.34 4.48
C GLY A 196 7.54 4.92 3.41
N GLN A 197 6.69 4.11 2.76
CA GLN A 197 5.74 4.57 1.72
C GLN A 197 4.31 4.82 2.26
N ALA A 198 3.95 4.18 3.35
CA ALA A 198 2.65 4.34 4.00
C ALA A 198 2.81 4.77 5.46
N GLY A 199 1.96 5.66 5.92
CA GLY A 199 1.93 6.11 7.32
C GLY A 199 1.28 5.07 8.24
N ARG A 200 0.42 4.19 7.69
CA ARG A 200 -0.29 3.15 8.44
C ARG A 200 -0.42 1.88 7.60
N VAL A 201 -0.40 0.75 8.26
CA VAL A 201 -0.47 -0.58 7.65
C VAL A 201 -1.62 -1.37 8.25
N LEU A 202 -2.49 -1.90 7.41
CA LEU A 202 -3.56 -2.83 7.73
C LEU A 202 -3.11 -4.24 7.32
N VAL A 203 -2.89 -5.12 8.27
CA VAL A 203 -2.42 -6.49 8.01
C VAL A 203 -3.60 -7.43 7.95
N MET A 204 -3.78 -8.06 6.80
CA MET A 204 -4.89 -8.95 6.51
C MET A 204 -4.47 -10.41 6.42
N ASN A 205 -5.27 -11.28 7.02
CA ASN A 205 -5.17 -12.72 6.79
C ASN A 205 -6.56 -13.35 6.69
N ARG A 206 -6.78 -14.21 5.71
CA ARG A 206 -8.02 -14.99 5.53
C ARG A 206 -9.30 -14.17 5.76
N GLY A 207 -9.35 -12.95 5.22
CA GLY A 207 -10.51 -12.07 5.34
C GLY A 207 -10.65 -11.32 6.66
N ARG A 208 -9.69 -11.42 7.57
CA ARG A 208 -9.66 -10.73 8.88
C ARG A 208 -8.58 -9.68 8.92
N LEU A 209 -8.82 -8.61 9.65
CA LEU A 209 -7.79 -7.65 10.04
C LEU A 209 -7.08 -8.19 11.28
N ILE A 210 -5.78 -8.52 11.16
CA ILE A 210 -5.01 -9.13 12.24
C ILE A 210 -4.09 -8.14 12.95
N ALA A 211 -3.75 -7.03 12.28
CA ALA A 211 -3.05 -5.90 12.90
C ALA A 211 -3.33 -4.61 12.13
N ASP A 212 -3.26 -3.49 12.84
CA ASP A 212 -3.53 -2.14 12.35
C ASP A 212 -2.69 -1.14 13.14
N GLY A 213 -1.91 -0.33 12.45
CA GLY A 213 -1.07 0.70 13.06
C GLY A 213 0.05 1.20 12.17
N THR A 214 0.83 2.13 12.67
CA THR A 214 2.09 2.58 12.07
C THR A 214 3.13 1.44 12.12
N MET A 215 4.19 1.56 11.31
CA MET A 215 5.29 0.56 11.36
C MET A 215 5.89 0.45 12.76
N GLU A 216 6.03 1.57 13.48
CA GLU A 216 6.55 1.59 14.85
C GLU A 216 5.61 0.84 15.82
N GLU A 217 4.31 1.09 15.74
CA GLU A 217 3.30 0.38 16.54
C GLU A 217 3.28 -1.11 16.24
N LEU A 218 3.35 -1.50 14.96
CA LEU A 218 3.39 -2.90 14.55
C LEU A 218 4.66 -3.61 15.04
N ARG A 219 5.84 -2.95 14.97
CA ARG A 219 7.10 -3.47 15.54
C ARG A 219 6.97 -3.68 17.05
N ARG A 220 6.42 -2.71 17.77
CA ARG A 220 6.18 -2.81 19.21
C ARG A 220 5.21 -3.93 19.57
N LEU A 221 4.09 -4.07 18.83
CA LEU A 221 3.10 -5.12 19.01
C LEU A 221 3.66 -6.53 18.72
N ALA A 222 4.50 -6.64 17.72
CA ALA A 222 5.18 -7.89 17.38
C ALA A 222 6.20 -8.31 18.44
N GLY A 223 6.84 -7.35 19.12
CA GLY A 223 7.86 -7.62 20.13
C GLY A 223 9.06 -8.39 19.60
N LEU A 224 9.30 -8.31 18.29
CA LEU A 224 10.42 -8.97 17.66
C LEU A 224 11.72 -8.22 17.96
N PRO A 225 12.84 -8.95 18.26
CA PRO A 225 14.11 -8.30 18.54
C PRO A 225 14.73 -7.71 17.28
N SER A 226 15.38 -6.56 17.45
CA SER A 226 16.31 -6.04 16.45
C SER A 226 17.60 -6.84 16.46
N VAL A 227 18.34 -6.81 15.37
CA VAL A 227 19.57 -7.59 15.17
C VAL A 227 20.74 -6.63 14.96
N LEU A 228 21.67 -6.64 15.91
CA LEU A 228 22.96 -5.96 15.78
C LEU A 228 23.99 -6.96 15.23
N ARG A 229 24.60 -6.63 14.08
CA ARG A 229 25.72 -7.40 13.50
C ARG A 229 26.96 -6.54 13.46
N PHE A 230 28.11 -7.12 13.75
CA PHE A 230 29.39 -6.43 13.71
C PHE A 230 30.55 -7.41 13.60
N ARG A 231 31.73 -6.91 13.26
CA ARG A 231 33.01 -7.64 13.36
C ARG A 231 33.80 -7.13 14.55
N ALA A 232 34.43 -8.03 15.31
CA ALA A 232 35.32 -7.68 16.38
C ALA A 232 36.41 -8.76 16.55
N ASP A 233 37.58 -8.34 17.02
CA ASP A 233 38.77 -9.22 17.20
C ASP A 233 38.71 -10.06 18.50
N GLY A 234 37.59 -10.09 19.20
CA GLY A 234 37.38 -10.86 20.44
C GLY A 234 36.06 -11.61 20.42
N THR A 235 35.68 -12.22 21.54
CA THR A 235 34.37 -12.85 21.73
C THR A 235 33.48 -11.91 22.55
N PRO A 236 32.62 -11.10 21.95
CA PRO A 236 31.74 -10.20 22.68
C PRO A 236 30.75 -11.00 23.53
N GLN A 237 30.55 -10.56 24.77
CA GLN A 237 29.62 -11.23 25.68
C GLN A 237 28.18 -11.17 25.18
N GLY A 238 27.50 -12.32 25.15
CA GLY A 238 26.08 -12.39 24.68
C GLY A 238 25.90 -12.40 23.16
N ALA A 239 26.97 -12.38 22.36
CA ALA A 239 26.88 -12.43 20.90
C ALA A 239 27.06 -13.87 20.38
N ALA A 240 26.25 -14.22 19.37
CA ALA A 240 26.42 -15.44 18.59
C ALA A 240 27.29 -15.18 17.37
N ARG A 241 28.25 -16.09 17.05
CA ARG A 241 29.06 -15.98 15.85
C ARG A 241 28.34 -16.58 14.66
N ILE A 242 28.19 -15.79 13.58
CA ILE A 242 27.60 -16.24 12.32
C ILE A 242 28.57 -15.89 11.19
N GLY A 243 29.30 -16.90 10.71
CA GLY A 243 30.35 -16.69 9.71
C GLY A 243 31.50 -15.86 10.31
N ASP A 244 31.78 -14.71 9.70
CA ASP A 244 32.82 -13.75 10.13
C ASP A 244 32.27 -12.57 10.95
N HIS A 245 30.98 -12.57 11.28
CA HIS A 245 30.32 -11.54 12.07
C HIS A 245 29.81 -12.08 13.41
N TRP A 246 29.72 -11.17 14.38
CA TRP A 246 29.00 -11.37 15.62
C TRP A 246 27.56 -10.84 15.48
N GLN A 247 26.60 -11.52 16.09
CA GLN A 247 25.20 -11.15 16.08
C GLN A 247 24.62 -11.15 17.48
N VAL A 248 23.91 -10.05 17.82
CA VAL A 248 23.17 -9.91 19.09
C VAL A 248 21.72 -9.56 18.76
N LYS A 249 20.79 -10.24 19.42
CA LYS A 249 19.37 -9.89 19.37
C LYS A 249 19.06 -8.94 20.52
N LEU A 250 18.39 -7.83 20.21
CA LEU A 250 18.19 -6.73 21.14
C LEU A 250 16.71 -6.30 21.17
N SER A 251 16.21 -6.04 22.36
CA SER A 251 15.00 -5.23 22.51
C SER A 251 15.29 -3.76 22.18
N GLU A 252 14.25 -2.96 21.97
CA GLU A 252 14.39 -1.52 21.70
C GLU A 252 15.20 -0.79 22.78
N ALA A 253 14.96 -1.12 24.05
CA ALA A 253 15.63 -0.51 25.20
C ALA A 253 17.13 -0.84 25.27
N GLU A 254 17.55 -2.01 24.74
CA GLU A 254 18.94 -2.46 24.80
C GLU A 254 19.80 -1.88 23.67
N LYS A 255 19.22 -1.38 22.58
CA LYS A 255 19.96 -0.88 21.41
C LYS A 255 21.07 0.13 21.75
N PRO A 256 20.81 1.21 22.53
CA PRO A 256 21.84 2.21 22.79
C PRO A 256 23.03 1.66 23.59
N ALA A 257 22.77 0.78 24.56
CA ALA A 257 23.81 0.16 25.38
C ALA A 257 24.64 -0.83 24.57
N ALA A 258 24.00 -1.66 23.77
CA ALA A 258 24.67 -2.65 22.93
C ALA A 258 25.54 -2.00 21.83
N LEU A 259 25.04 -0.93 21.18
CA LEU A 259 25.83 -0.17 20.22
C LEU A 259 27.08 0.45 20.85
N ARG A 260 26.95 1.05 22.05
CA ARG A 260 28.07 1.62 22.79
C ARG A 260 29.11 0.53 23.15
N ALA A 261 28.65 -0.59 23.68
CA ALA A 261 29.52 -1.71 24.02
C ALA A 261 30.26 -2.29 22.80
N ALA A 262 29.58 -2.39 21.65
CA ALA A 262 30.20 -2.83 20.41
C ALA A 262 31.32 -1.87 19.96
N LEU A 263 31.06 -0.55 20.00
CA LEU A 263 32.03 0.49 19.63
C LEU A 263 33.24 0.48 20.59
N GLU A 264 33.02 0.36 21.89
CA GLU A 264 34.09 0.28 22.92
C GLU A 264 34.94 -0.98 22.74
N ALA A 265 34.33 -2.07 22.25
CA ALA A 265 35.04 -3.30 21.88
C ALA A 265 35.80 -3.24 20.55
N GLY A 266 35.87 -2.08 19.90
CA GLY A 266 36.52 -1.90 18.61
C GLY A 266 35.77 -2.55 17.43
N ALA A 267 34.47 -2.71 17.55
CA ALA A 267 33.66 -3.30 16.49
C ALA A 267 33.74 -2.50 15.17
N ARG A 268 33.74 -3.22 14.06
CA ARG A 268 33.75 -2.72 12.69
C ARG A 268 32.57 -3.29 11.92
N ASP A 269 32.19 -2.68 10.79
CA ASP A 269 31.10 -3.13 9.94
C ASP A 269 29.78 -3.32 10.73
N ILE A 270 29.46 -2.32 11.56
CA ILE A 270 28.30 -2.39 12.46
C ILE A 270 27.04 -2.12 11.66
N THR A 271 26.08 -3.06 11.72
CA THR A 271 24.72 -2.88 11.21
C THR A 271 23.70 -3.16 12.31
N LEU A 272 22.69 -2.31 12.42
CA LEU A 272 21.54 -2.52 13.29
C LEU A 272 20.29 -2.62 12.40
N GLU A 273 19.69 -3.79 12.40
CA GLU A 273 18.51 -4.09 11.58
C GLU A 273 17.30 -4.28 12.49
N ASP A 274 16.28 -3.47 12.26
CA ASP A 274 14.98 -3.67 12.90
C ASP A 274 14.19 -4.75 12.15
N PRO A 275 13.21 -5.40 12.83
CA PRO A 275 12.31 -6.34 12.16
C PRO A 275 11.65 -5.69 10.95
N SER A 276 11.75 -6.36 9.82
CA SER A 276 11.09 -5.95 8.57
C SER A 276 9.58 -6.13 8.66
N LEU A 277 8.83 -5.53 7.74
CA LEU A 277 7.39 -5.77 7.64
C LEU A 277 7.07 -7.24 7.32
N ASP A 278 7.96 -7.93 6.59
CA ASP A 278 7.83 -9.38 6.34
C ASP A 278 7.95 -10.20 7.64
N ASP A 279 8.91 -9.86 8.52
CA ASP A 279 9.07 -10.53 9.82
C ASP A 279 7.85 -10.30 10.72
N ILE A 280 7.36 -9.06 10.75
CA ILE A 280 6.17 -8.66 11.51
C ILE A 280 4.93 -9.40 10.99
N TYR A 281 4.74 -9.44 9.68
CA TYR A 281 3.64 -10.16 9.05
C TYR A 281 3.69 -11.65 9.37
N ALA A 282 4.86 -12.29 9.22
CA ALA A 282 5.05 -13.70 9.55
C ALA A 282 4.79 -13.98 11.05
N HIS A 283 5.11 -13.03 11.95
CA HIS A 283 4.81 -13.14 13.36
C HIS A 283 3.30 -13.14 13.62
N PHE A 284 2.55 -12.19 13.05
CA PHE A 284 1.09 -12.11 13.24
C PHE A 284 0.38 -13.33 12.66
N LEU A 285 0.83 -13.86 11.51
CA LEU A 285 0.29 -15.09 10.93
C LEU A 285 0.46 -16.30 11.86
N ARG A 286 1.63 -16.44 12.50
CA ARG A 286 1.87 -17.54 13.46
C ARG A 286 0.98 -17.44 14.69
N ARG A 287 0.74 -16.23 15.20
CA ARG A 287 -0.14 -16.01 16.36
C ARG A 287 -1.61 -16.32 16.08
N GLU A 288 -2.07 -16.09 14.85
CA GLU A 288 -3.46 -16.42 14.47
C GLU A 288 -3.66 -17.93 14.25
N ALA A 289 -2.58 -18.66 13.96
CA ALA A 289 -2.62 -20.11 13.75
C ALA A 289 -2.49 -20.95 15.05
N ALA A 290 -2.11 -20.31 16.16
CA ALA A 290 -1.95 -20.92 17.47
C ALA A 290 -3.21 -20.75 18.33
#